data_55e4270655d1784832a2ae84e9597da8
#
_entry.id   55e4270655d1784832a2ae84e9597da8
#
_cell.length_a   1.000
_cell.length_b   1.000
_cell.length_c   1.000
_cell.angle_alpha   90.00
_cell.angle_beta   90.00
_cell.angle_gamma   90.00
#
_symmetry.space_group_name_H-M   'P 1'
#
loop_
_entity.id
_entity.type
_entity.pdbx_description
1 polymer ?
#
loop_
_entity_poly.entity_id
_entity_poly.type
_entity_poly.pdbx_seq_one_letter_code
_entity_poly.pdbx_strand_id
1 'polypeptide(L)'
;MPEIEPIIAIAREVLVGRSPLAREDTFLFDHSLRVMHVADRLSRCEEAASWRIDRFALSVAALFHQAATVRLDEERRTSTVYAAATMSAEDVKHYSAELAGDRLRGQVPARQLELVQEIIRRAHDATAELAEAKILSDADSLDDIGALGVWRDLRRYCLEGRAIDEAVHAWERREEYGYWEARLRDVFYLETSRRLAEARVASARAFMHQLGRERAGDDIPAE
;
A
#
# COMPACT_ATOMS: atom_id res chain seq x y z
N MET A 1 12.58 10.16 -22.32
CA MET A 1 12.25 9.25 -21.23
C MET A 1 11.22 8.27 -21.73
N PRO A 2 11.23 6.99 -21.36
CA PRO A 2 10.14 6.09 -21.69
C PRO A 2 8.81 6.67 -21.17
N GLU A 3 7.74 6.47 -21.92
CA GLU A 3 6.40 6.88 -21.52
C GLU A 3 5.87 5.93 -20.44
N ILE A 4 5.23 6.45 -19.42
CA ILE A 4 4.71 5.64 -18.30
C ILE A 4 3.34 5.03 -18.62
N GLU A 5 2.57 5.64 -19.53
CA GLU A 5 1.20 5.25 -19.90
C GLU A 5 1.10 3.79 -20.38
N PRO A 6 1.99 3.27 -21.25
CA PRO A 6 1.97 1.86 -21.62
C PRO A 6 2.19 0.93 -20.44
N ILE A 7 3.04 1.33 -19.48
CA ILE A 7 3.31 0.55 -18.27
C ILE A 7 2.10 0.54 -17.34
N ILE A 8 1.39 1.66 -17.22
CA ILE A 8 0.12 1.75 -16.47
C ILE A 8 -0.93 0.80 -17.07
N ALA A 9 -1.02 0.71 -18.40
CA ALA A 9 -1.93 -0.22 -19.06
C ALA A 9 -1.60 -1.69 -18.73
N ILE A 10 -0.32 -2.07 -18.76
CA ILE A 10 0.13 -3.41 -18.38
C ILE A 10 -0.14 -3.67 -16.90
N ALA A 11 0.12 -2.70 -16.02
CA ALA A 11 -0.18 -2.81 -14.60
C ALA A 11 -1.68 -3.03 -14.36
N ARG A 12 -2.54 -2.33 -15.10
CA ARG A 12 -3.99 -2.51 -15.02
C ARG A 12 -4.39 -3.95 -15.36
N GLU A 13 -3.85 -4.52 -16.44
CA GLU A 13 -4.12 -5.91 -16.83
C GLU A 13 -3.70 -6.92 -15.75
N VAL A 14 -2.62 -6.62 -15.02
CA VAL A 14 -2.08 -7.49 -13.96
C VAL A 14 -2.84 -7.33 -12.64
N LEU A 15 -3.21 -6.09 -12.27
CA LEU A 15 -3.65 -5.75 -10.91
C LEU A 15 -5.17 -5.69 -10.75
N VAL A 16 -5.93 -5.66 -11.85
CA VAL A 16 -7.39 -5.66 -11.78
C VAL A 16 -7.88 -7.09 -11.66
N GLY A 17 -8.51 -7.36 -10.53
CA GLY A 17 -9.09 -8.67 -10.23
C GLY A 17 -10.61 -8.69 -10.41
N ARG A 18 -11.24 -9.71 -9.82
CA ARG A 18 -12.70 -9.82 -9.75
C ARG A 18 -13.17 -9.88 -8.30
N SER A 19 -14.19 -9.11 -7.98
CA SER A 19 -14.86 -9.18 -6.68
C SER A 19 -15.64 -10.49 -6.51
N PRO A 20 -16.05 -10.86 -5.29
CA PRO A 20 -16.94 -12.01 -5.05
C PRO A 20 -18.25 -11.96 -5.86
N LEU A 21 -18.69 -10.76 -6.27
CA LEU A 21 -19.88 -10.54 -7.10
C LEU A 21 -19.56 -10.54 -8.61
N ALA A 22 -18.40 -11.06 -9.02
CA ALA A 22 -17.92 -11.12 -10.39
C ALA A 22 -17.78 -9.74 -11.10
N ARG A 23 -17.75 -8.66 -10.34
CA ARG A 23 -17.47 -7.33 -10.85
C ARG A 23 -15.96 -7.10 -10.92
N GLU A 24 -15.55 -6.20 -11.80
CA GLU A 24 -14.16 -5.72 -11.85
C GLU A 24 -13.77 -5.15 -10.47
N ASP A 25 -12.62 -5.56 -9.95
CA ASP A 25 -12.06 -5.10 -8.69
C ASP A 25 -10.75 -4.36 -8.96
N THR A 26 -10.81 -3.06 -8.94
CA THR A 26 -9.67 -2.17 -9.23
C THR A 26 -8.87 -1.81 -7.98
N PHE A 27 -9.23 -2.34 -6.81
CA PHE A 27 -8.70 -1.88 -5.52
C PHE A 27 -7.16 -1.87 -5.47
N LEU A 28 -6.53 -2.94 -5.93
CA LEU A 28 -5.07 -3.04 -5.92
C LEU A 28 -4.42 -2.14 -6.99
N PHE A 29 -5.04 -2.04 -8.17
CA PHE A 29 -4.59 -1.13 -9.21
C PHE A 29 -4.67 0.34 -8.77
N ASP A 30 -5.79 0.74 -8.17
CA ASP A 30 -5.98 2.09 -7.65
C ASP A 30 -5.00 2.42 -6.51
N HIS A 31 -4.71 1.43 -5.63
CA HIS A 31 -3.66 1.55 -4.63
C HIS A 31 -2.30 1.81 -5.28
N SER A 32 -1.89 0.97 -6.22
CA SER A 32 -0.59 1.09 -6.90
C SER A 32 -0.44 2.43 -7.64
N LEU A 33 -1.52 2.93 -8.27
CA LEU A 33 -1.52 4.27 -8.87
C LEU A 33 -1.32 5.38 -7.83
N ARG A 34 -1.99 5.31 -6.67
CA ARG A 34 -1.80 6.29 -5.60
C ARG A 34 -0.38 6.25 -5.06
N VAL A 35 0.16 5.05 -4.81
CA VAL A 35 1.55 4.87 -4.36
C VAL A 35 2.53 5.46 -5.38
N MET A 36 2.33 5.21 -6.68
CA MET A 36 3.15 5.80 -7.75
C MET A 36 3.11 7.33 -7.71
N HIS A 37 1.92 7.93 -7.60
CA HIS A 37 1.79 9.39 -7.55
C HIS A 37 2.42 9.99 -6.29
N VAL A 38 2.28 9.33 -5.14
CA VAL A 38 2.91 9.77 -3.88
C VAL A 38 4.42 9.64 -3.97
N ALA A 39 4.94 8.53 -4.50
CA ALA A 39 6.36 8.31 -4.70
C ALA A 39 6.99 9.37 -5.64
N ASP A 40 6.32 9.70 -6.75
CA ASP A 40 6.78 10.77 -7.64
C ASP A 40 6.86 12.12 -6.91
N ARG A 41 5.85 12.47 -6.10
CA ARG A 41 5.86 13.71 -5.32
C ARG A 41 6.96 13.71 -4.25
N LEU A 42 7.12 12.62 -3.49
CA LEU A 42 8.18 12.50 -2.48
C LEU A 42 9.58 12.57 -3.11
N SER A 43 9.77 12.01 -4.30
CA SER A 43 11.04 12.10 -5.04
C SER A 43 11.45 13.53 -5.42
N ARG A 44 10.55 14.50 -5.30
CA ARG A 44 10.75 15.93 -5.62
C ARG A 44 10.79 16.82 -4.37
N CYS A 45 10.61 16.25 -3.16
CA CYS A 45 10.69 17.06 -1.94
C CYS A 45 12.14 17.53 -1.69
N GLU A 46 12.28 18.55 -0.85
CA GLU A 46 13.58 19.16 -0.55
C GLU A 46 14.57 18.16 0.05
N GLU A 47 14.11 17.27 0.93
CA GLU A 47 14.94 16.23 1.54
C GLU A 47 15.53 15.25 0.51
N ALA A 48 14.79 14.95 -0.55
CA ALA A 48 15.23 14.06 -1.62
C ALA A 48 16.04 14.77 -2.72
N ALA A 49 16.18 16.10 -2.67
CA ALA A 49 16.78 16.89 -3.75
C ALA A 49 18.24 16.51 -4.06
N SER A 50 18.98 16.02 -3.05
CA SER A 50 20.37 15.56 -3.22
C SER A 50 20.49 14.10 -3.65
N TRP A 51 19.40 13.35 -3.66
CA TRP A 51 19.39 11.93 -4.01
C TRP A 51 19.40 11.75 -5.53
N ARG A 52 20.16 10.75 -5.99
CA ARG A 52 20.13 10.33 -7.39
C ARG A 52 19.01 9.32 -7.56
N ILE A 53 17.89 9.73 -8.15
CA ILE A 53 16.66 8.93 -8.26
C ILE A 53 16.34 8.70 -9.74
N ASP A 54 16.22 7.45 -10.17
CA ASP A 54 15.57 7.09 -11.42
C ASP A 54 14.05 7.08 -11.19
N ARG A 55 13.40 8.23 -11.46
CA ARG A 55 11.96 8.40 -11.24
C ARG A 55 11.11 7.49 -12.10
N PHE A 56 11.57 7.12 -13.28
CA PHE A 56 10.85 6.16 -14.11
C PHE A 56 10.86 4.78 -13.46
N ALA A 57 12.04 4.29 -13.05
CA ALA A 57 12.15 3.01 -12.35
C ALA A 57 11.35 2.99 -11.04
N LEU A 58 11.38 4.09 -10.26
CA LEU A 58 10.57 4.26 -9.05
C LEU A 58 9.06 4.17 -9.34
N SER A 59 8.58 4.86 -10.39
CA SER A 59 7.17 4.83 -10.78
C SER A 59 6.72 3.43 -11.20
N VAL A 60 7.55 2.73 -11.99
CA VAL A 60 7.29 1.36 -12.42
C VAL A 60 7.30 0.40 -11.22
N ALA A 61 8.26 0.54 -10.31
CA ALA A 61 8.32 -0.27 -9.09
C ALA A 61 7.07 -0.05 -8.22
N ALA A 62 6.62 1.19 -8.07
CA ALA A 62 5.41 1.52 -7.32
C ALA A 62 4.14 0.89 -7.94
N LEU A 63 4.07 0.77 -9.27
CA LEU A 63 2.95 0.09 -9.92
C LEU A 63 2.94 -1.42 -9.66
N PHE A 64 4.10 -2.05 -9.49
CA PHE A 64 4.21 -3.51 -9.42
C PHE A 64 4.56 -4.07 -8.04
N HIS A 65 4.80 -3.23 -7.01
CA HIS A 65 5.34 -3.66 -5.70
C HIS A 65 4.48 -4.70 -4.97
N GLN A 66 3.18 -4.74 -5.23
CA GLN A 66 2.26 -5.71 -4.64
C GLN A 66 1.61 -6.62 -5.70
N ALA A 67 2.19 -6.75 -6.90
CA ALA A 67 1.56 -7.47 -8.01
C ALA A 67 1.31 -8.97 -7.70
N ALA A 68 2.12 -9.59 -6.86
CA ALA A 68 1.92 -10.98 -6.45
C ALA A 68 0.65 -11.20 -5.61
N THR A 69 0.08 -10.16 -4.98
CA THR A 69 -1.13 -10.32 -4.15
C THR A 69 -2.37 -10.67 -4.96
N VAL A 70 -2.45 -10.30 -6.23
CA VAL A 70 -3.56 -10.68 -7.12
C VAL A 70 -3.64 -12.20 -7.25
N ARG A 71 -2.49 -12.85 -7.45
CA ARG A 71 -2.42 -14.31 -7.57
C ARG A 71 -2.89 -15.01 -6.30
N LEU A 72 -2.55 -14.46 -5.14
CA LEU A 72 -3.02 -14.98 -3.85
C LEU A 72 -4.54 -14.86 -3.70
N ASP A 73 -5.11 -13.75 -4.12
CA ASP A 73 -6.55 -13.54 -4.05
C ASP A 73 -7.29 -14.50 -5.00
N GLU A 74 -6.75 -14.82 -6.15
CA GLU A 74 -7.31 -15.82 -7.06
C GLU A 74 -7.20 -17.26 -6.49
N GLU A 75 -6.05 -17.62 -5.93
CA GLU A 75 -5.82 -18.90 -5.28
C GLU A 75 -6.73 -19.09 -4.05
N ARG A 76 -6.94 -18.06 -3.24
CA ARG A 76 -7.87 -18.09 -2.10
C ARG A 76 -9.33 -18.28 -2.52
N ARG A 77 -9.74 -17.74 -3.66
CA ARG A 77 -11.12 -17.88 -4.18
C ARG A 77 -11.37 -19.28 -4.76
N THR A 78 -10.34 -19.93 -5.27
CA THR A 78 -10.45 -21.25 -5.93
C THR A 78 -10.15 -22.42 -5.01
N SER A 79 -9.48 -22.17 -3.87
CA SER A 79 -9.12 -23.22 -2.91
C SER A 79 -10.22 -23.50 -1.93
N THR A 80 -10.71 -24.73 -1.88
CA THR A 80 -11.62 -25.26 -0.84
C THR A 80 -10.86 -25.63 0.45
N VAL A 81 -9.55 -25.52 0.48
CA VAL A 81 -8.72 -25.85 1.63
C VAL A 81 -8.37 -24.56 2.36
N TYR A 82 -8.79 -24.46 3.61
CA TYR A 82 -8.55 -23.34 4.53
C TYR A 82 -7.06 -23.08 4.88
N ALA A 83 -6.16 -23.78 4.27
CA ALA A 83 -4.72 -23.64 4.44
C ALA A 83 -4.09 -22.85 3.26
N ALA A 84 -4.63 -21.69 2.95
CA ALA A 84 -3.83 -20.73 2.19
C ALA A 84 -2.69 -20.27 3.13
N ALA A 85 -1.50 -20.82 2.95
CA ALA A 85 -0.30 -20.24 3.50
C ALA A 85 -0.32 -18.75 3.13
N THR A 86 -0.42 -17.88 4.13
CA THR A 86 -0.25 -16.46 3.91
C THR A 86 1.18 -16.29 3.45
N MET A 87 1.38 -15.81 2.21
CA MET A 87 2.72 -15.45 1.76
C MET A 87 3.32 -14.47 2.76
N SER A 88 4.58 -14.66 3.09
CA SER A 88 5.30 -13.68 3.88
C SER A 88 5.41 -12.37 3.09
N ALA A 89 5.62 -11.25 3.78
CA ALA A 89 5.86 -9.96 3.11
C ALA A 89 7.09 -10.05 2.18
N GLU A 90 8.07 -10.87 2.53
CA GLU A 90 9.26 -11.10 1.73
C GLU A 90 8.95 -11.87 0.44
N ASP A 91 8.10 -12.90 0.52
CA ASP A 91 7.65 -13.62 -0.68
C ASP A 91 6.84 -12.71 -1.61
N VAL A 92 5.96 -11.87 -1.07
CA VAL A 92 5.21 -10.89 -1.89
C VAL A 92 6.16 -9.99 -2.66
N LYS A 93 7.19 -9.45 -2.02
CA LYS A 93 8.21 -8.62 -2.68
C LYS A 93 8.95 -9.39 -3.77
N HIS A 94 9.40 -10.61 -3.43
CA HIS A 94 10.15 -11.45 -4.35
C HIS A 94 9.34 -11.77 -5.61
N TYR A 95 8.15 -12.32 -5.45
CA TYR A 95 7.28 -12.70 -6.58
C TYR A 95 6.74 -11.49 -7.34
N SER A 96 6.51 -10.34 -6.68
CA SER A 96 6.15 -9.10 -7.37
C SER A 96 7.29 -8.59 -8.26
N ALA A 97 8.54 -8.69 -7.80
CA ALA A 97 9.70 -8.32 -8.59
C ALA A 97 9.90 -9.26 -9.80
N GLU A 98 9.68 -10.58 -9.63
CA GLU A 98 9.72 -11.54 -10.73
C GLU A 98 8.62 -11.26 -11.77
N LEU A 99 7.39 -11.04 -11.30
CA LEU A 99 6.26 -10.73 -12.17
C LEU A 99 6.47 -9.43 -12.96
N ALA A 100 7.02 -8.39 -12.32
CA ALA A 100 7.42 -7.17 -13.02
C ALA A 100 8.46 -7.48 -14.11
N GLY A 101 9.49 -8.28 -13.80
CA GLY A 101 10.50 -8.72 -14.75
C GLY A 101 9.91 -9.42 -15.97
N ASP A 102 8.97 -10.33 -15.76
CA ASP A 102 8.34 -11.09 -16.83
C ASP A 102 7.41 -10.26 -17.70
N ARG A 103 6.57 -9.43 -17.08
CA ARG A 103 5.56 -8.61 -17.77
C ARG A 103 6.15 -7.42 -18.51
N LEU A 104 7.27 -6.90 -18.05
CA LEU A 104 7.88 -5.67 -18.60
C LEU A 104 9.10 -5.94 -19.47
N ARG A 105 9.47 -7.20 -19.68
CA ARG A 105 10.58 -7.57 -20.55
C ARG A 105 10.32 -7.09 -21.99
N GLY A 106 11.27 -6.30 -22.52
CA GLY A 106 11.15 -5.67 -23.84
C GLY A 106 10.31 -4.37 -23.87
N GLN A 107 9.60 -4.04 -22.79
CA GLN A 107 8.86 -2.78 -22.64
C GLN A 107 9.68 -1.72 -21.89
N VAL A 108 10.54 -2.18 -20.98
CA VAL A 108 11.44 -1.36 -20.18
C VAL A 108 12.88 -1.72 -20.53
N PRO A 109 13.81 -0.76 -20.67
CA PRO A 109 15.23 -1.05 -20.88
C PRO A 109 15.78 -1.98 -19.78
N ALA A 110 16.58 -2.99 -20.16
CA ALA A 110 17.01 -4.06 -19.25
C ALA A 110 17.61 -3.54 -17.93
N ARG A 111 18.49 -2.52 -17.99
CA ARG A 111 19.10 -1.93 -16.80
C ARG A 111 18.07 -1.26 -15.87
N GLN A 112 17.05 -0.60 -16.43
CA GLN A 112 15.98 -0.01 -15.61
C GLN A 112 15.08 -1.08 -15.03
N LEU A 113 14.82 -2.18 -15.76
CA LEU A 113 14.04 -3.30 -15.27
C LEU A 113 14.72 -4.02 -14.09
N GLU A 114 16.04 -4.21 -14.16
CA GLU A 114 16.82 -4.71 -13.02
C GLU A 114 16.70 -3.79 -11.81
N LEU A 115 16.76 -2.47 -12.00
CA LEU A 115 16.58 -1.49 -10.93
C LEU A 115 15.14 -1.56 -10.36
N VAL A 116 14.11 -1.65 -11.19
CA VAL A 116 12.71 -1.84 -10.76
C VAL A 116 12.57 -3.05 -9.84
N GLN A 117 13.13 -4.19 -10.25
CA GLN A 117 13.08 -5.41 -9.45
C GLN A 117 13.82 -5.25 -8.10
N GLU A 118 14.97 -4.56 -8.10
CA GLU A 118 15.72 -4.30 -6.87
C GLU A 118 14.97 -3.33 -5.95
N ILE A 119 14.35 -2.27 -6.46
CA ILE A 119 13.51 -1.36 -5.68
C ILE A 119 12.39 -2.14 -4.98
N ILE A 120 11.68 -3.02 -5.70
CA ILE A 120 10.59 -3.82 -5.13
C ILE A 120 11.11 -4.74 -4.03
N ARG A 121 12.21 -5.45 -4.23
CA ARG A 121 12.79 -6.35 -3.22
C ARG A 121 13.25 -5.63 -1.97
N ARG A 122 13.77 -4.39 -2.12
CA ARG A 122 14.30 -3.58 -1.02
C ARG A 122 13.25 -2.69 -0.33
N ALA A 123 12.05 -2.63 -0.85
CA ALA A 123 10.98 -1.88 -0.19
C ALA A 123 10.74 -2.43 1.23
N HIS A 124 10.57 -1.54 2.20
CA HIS A 124 10.41 -1.86 3.63
C HIS A 124 11.58 -2.63 4.29
N ASP A 125 12.74 -2.63 3.66
CA ASP A 125 13.97 -3.13 4.27
C ASP A 125 14.65 -1.98 5.03
N ALA A 126 14.67 -2.04 6.37
CA ALA A 126 15.26 -1.00 7.21
C ALA A 126 16.75 -0.74 6.92
N THR A 127 17.43 -1.69 6.28
CA THR A 127 18.84 -1.58 5.89
C THR A 127 19.04 -1.09 4.45
N ALA A 128 17.93 -0.83 3.71
CA ALA A 128 18.04 -0.38 2.33
C ALA A 128 18.78 0.96 2.22
N GLU A 129 19.80 1.00 1.39
CA GLU A 129 20.51 2.25 1.03
C GLU A 129 19.93 2.91 -0.22
N LEU A 130 19.19 2.14 -1.03
CA LEU A 130 18.61 2.59 -2.29
C LEU A 130 17.53 3.65 -2.06
N ALA A 131 17.75 4.84 -2.60
CA ALA A 131 16.87 6.00 -2.42
C ALA A 131 15.42 5.71 -2.89
N GLU A 132 15.29 5.08 -4.03
CA GLU A 132 13.99 4.70 -4.60
C GLU A 132 13.23 3.73 -3.70
N ALA A 133 13.90 2.77 -3.06
CA ALA A 133 13.27 1.82 -2.15
C ALA A 133 12.76 2.51 -0.89
N LYS A 134 13.51 3.47 -0.33
CA LYS A 134 13.07 4.31 0.80
C LYS A 134 11.83 5.12 0.46
N ILE A 135 11.81 5.76 -0.72
CA ILE A 135 10.67 6.55 -1.18
C ILE A 135 9.45 5.67 -1.43
N LEU A 136 9.64 4.50 -2.05
CA LEU A 136 8.55 3.54 -2.25
C LEU A 136 7.97 3.08 -0.92
N SER A 137 8.81 2.77 0.06
CA SER A 137 8.39 2.36 1.41
C SER A 137 7.55 3.44 2.09
N ASP A 138 7.99 4.70 2.00
CA ASP A 138 7.25 5.83 2.56
C ASP A 138 5.90 6.03 1.85
N ALA A 139 5.89 5.96 0.52
CA ALA A 139 4.68 6.14 -0.28
C ALA A 139 3.63 5.06 0.00
N ASP A 140 4.05 3.79 0.09
CA ASP A 140 3.17 2.68 0.42
C ASP A 140 2.66 2.79 1.86
N SER A 141 3.54 3.09 2.82
CA SER A 141 3.16 3.30 4.22
C SER A 141 2.18 4.45 4.41
N LEU A 142 2.28 5.51 3.60
CA LEU A 142 1.32 6.61 3.61
C LEU A 142 -0.06 6.19 3.08
N ASP A 143 -0.17 5.26 2.13
CA ASP A 143 -1.47 4.76 1.64
C ASP A 143 -2.19 3.88 2.67
N ASP A 144 -1.45 3.33 3.64
CA ASP A 144 -1.99 2.55 4.76
C ASP A 144 -2.48 3.38 5.94
N ILE A 145 -2.30 4.70 5.91
CA ILE A 145 -2.56 5.59 7.04
C ILE A 145 -3.61 6.64 6.67
N GLY A 146 -4.41 7.04 7.66
CA GLY A 146 -5.43 8.07 7.49
C GLY A 146 -6.74 7.52 6.96
N ALA A 147 -7.50 8.36 6.25
CA ALA A 147 -8.80 8.00 5.69
C ALA A 147 -8.72 6.80 4.72
N LEU A 148 -7.63 6.71 3.96
CA LEU A 148 -7.40 5.57 3.06
C LEU A 148 -7.14 4.28 3.85
N GLY A 149 -6.35 4.34 4.92
CA GLY A 149 -6.12 3.20 5.82
C GLY A 149 -7.41 2.71 6.47
N VAL A 150 -8.25 3.63 6.95
CA VAL A 150 -9.59 3.29 7.48
C VAL A 150 -10.45 2.65 6.40
N TRP A 151 -10.50 3.21 5.18
CA TRP A 151 -11.21 2.62 4.05
C TRP A 151 -10.76 1.19 3.72
N ARG A 152 -9.44 0.95 3.69
CA ARG A 152 -8.85 -0.37 3.44
C ARG A 152 -9.26 -1.37 4.54
N ASP A 153 -9.21 -0.97 5.80
CA ASP A 153 -9.61 -1.82 6.92
C ASP A 153 -11.10 -2.15 6.87
N LEU A 154 -11.97 -1.15 6.67
CA LEU A 154 -13.42 -1.36 6.55
C LEU A 154 -13.76 -2.27 5.37
N ARG A 155 -13.14 -2.06 4.20
CA ARG A 155 -13.31 -2.94 3.05
C ARG A 155 -12.94 -4.39 3.39
N ARG A 156 -11.79 -4.61 4.04
CA ARG A 156 -11.34 -5.93 4.46
C ARG A 156 -12.34 -6.58 5.42
N TYR A 157 -12.79 -5.86 6.43
CA TYR A 157 -13.79 -6.37 7.36
C TYR A 157 -15.12 -6.74 6.68
N CYS A 158 -15.59 -5.91 5.74
CA CYS A 158 -16.78 -6.25 4.97
C CYS A 158 -16.59 -7.53 4.14
N LEU A 159 -15.43 -7.72 3.50
CA LEU A 159 -15.13 -8.93 2.73
C LEU A 159 -14.99 -10.18 3.62
N GLU A 160 -14.53 -10.02 4.86
CA GLU A 160 -14.41 -11.07 5.87
C GLU A 160 -15.74 -11.34 6.61
N GLY A 161 -16.80 -10.59 6.32
CA GLY A 161 -18.10 -10.70 6.99
C GLY A 161 -18.11 -10.22 8.44
N ARG A 162 -17.15 -9.37 8.82
CA ARG A 162 -17.03 -8.82 10.17
C ARG A 162 -17.95 -7.63 10.38
N ALA A 163 -18.42 -7.49 11.63
CA ALA A 163 -19.26 -6.38 12.04
C ALA A 163 -18.46 -5.10 12.31
N ILE A 164 -19.16 -3.95 12.34
CA ILE A 164 -18.58 -2.65 12.66
C ILE A 164 -17.90 -2.64 14.05
N ASP A 165 -18.44 -3.39 15.01
CA ASP A 165 -17.89 -3.52 16.36
C ASP A 165 -16.47 -4.04 16.35
N GLU A 166 -16.18 -5.02 15.49
CA GLU A 166 -14.82 -5.56 15.36
C GLU A 166 -13.85 -4.54 14.78
N ALA A 167 -14.32 -3.67 13.88
CA ALA A 167 -13.50 -2.59 13.32
C ALA A 167 -13.15 -1.55 14.39
N VAL A 168 -14.15 -1.12 15.18
CA VAL A 168 -13.95 -0.16 16.28
C VAL A 168 -13.02 -0.76 17.34
N HIS A 169 -13.28 -1.97 17.81
CA HIS A 169 -12.42 -2.64 18.80
C HIS A 169 -10.99 -2.87 18.30
N ALA A 170 -10.80 -3.16 17.02
CA ALA A 170 -9.47 -3.33 16.46
C ALA A 170 -8.71 -1.99 16.42
N TRP A 171 -9.43 -0.88 16.16
CA TRP A 171 -8.84 0.46 16.23
C TRP A 171 -8.47 0.83 17.66
N GLU A 172 -9.37 0.65 18.63
CA GLU A 172 -9.15 0.92 20.05
C GLU A 172 -7.91 0.18 20.57
N ARG A 173 -7.76 -1.10 20.25
CA ARG A 173 -6.56 -1.87 20.61
C ARG A 173 -5.28 -1.29 20.01
N ARG A 174 -5.29 -0.81 18.77
CA ARG A 174 -4.11 -0.15 18.15
C ARG A 174 -3.71 1.11 18.92
N GLU A 175 -4.70 1.89 19.38
CA GLU A 175 -4.44 3.07 20.22
C GLU A 175 -3.84 2.66 21.58
N GLU A 176 -4.44 1.67 22.25
CA GLU A 176 -3.97 1.17 23.55
C GLU A 176 -2.52 0.68 23.52
N TYR A 177 -2.11 0.00 22.44
CA TYR A 177 -0.75 -0.51 22.29
C TYR A 177 0.26 0.49 21.72
N GLY A 178 -0.14 1.75 21.48
CA GLY A 178 0.75 2.75 20.91
C GLY A 178 1.20 2.41 19.48
N TYR A 179 0.37 1.70 18.72
CA TYR A 179 0.70 1.25 17.37
C TYR A 179 1.05 2.40 16.44
N TRP A 180 0.28 3.49 16.50
CA TRP A 180 0.49 4.64 15.62
C TRP A 180 1.77 5.39 15.96
N GLU A 181 2.07 5.55 17.25
CA GLU A 181 3.29 6.19 17.73
C GLU A 181 4.55 5.41 17.31
N ALA A 182 4.50 4.08 17.44
CA ALA A 182 5.57 3.21 16.97
C ALA A 182 5.73 3.31 15.45
N ARG A 183 4.63 3.24 14.70
CA ARG A 183 4.66 3.34 13.24
C ARG A 183 5.20 4.68 12.74
N LEU A 184 4.79 5.80 13.35
CA LEU A 184 5.29 7.13 13.02
C LEU A 184 6.79 7.28 13.30
N ARG A 185 7.28 6.66 14.37
CA ARG A 185 8.69 6.71 14.75
C ARG A 185 9.58 5.85 13.85
N ASP A 186 9.14 4.64 13.53
CA ASP A 186 10.03 3.58 13.06
C ASP A 186 9.93 3.30 11.55
N VAL A 187 8.88 3.75 10.86
CA VAL A 187 8.59 3.31 9.48
C VAL A 187 9.07 4.29 8.41
N PHE A 188 9.07 5.60 8.68
CA PHE A 188 9.32 6.61 7.65
C PHE A 188 10.78 7.02 7.57
N TYR A 189 11.29 7.07 6.34
CA TYR A 189 12.65 7.55 6.02
C TYR A 189 12.72 9.07 5.87
N LEU A 190 11.68 9.69 5.29
CA LEU A 190 11.58 11.12 5.09
C LEU A 190 10.78 11.78 6.21
N GLU A 191 11.28 12.89 6.74
CA GLU A 191 10.56 13.71 7.72
C GLU A 191 9.27 14.29 7.13
N THR A 192 9.31 14.62 5.83
CA THR A 192 8.12 15.03 5.06
C THR A 192 7.03 13.96 5.13
N SER A 193 7.38 12.68 4.93
CA SER A 193 6.45 11.56 5.02
C SER A 193 5.90 11.38 6.41
N ARG A 194 6.74 11.49 7.44
CA ARG A 194 6.34 11.39 8.86
C ARG A 194 5.31 12.44 9.23
N ARG A 195 5.55 13.72 8.90
CA ARG A 195 4.60 14.82 9.16
C ARG A 195 3.25 14.63 8.46
N LEU A 196 3.29 14.14 7.21
CA LEU A 196 2.05 13.80 6.50
C LEU A 196 1.31 12.65 7.18
N ALA A 197 2.02 11.62 7.64
CA ALA A 197 1.45 10.49 8.36
C ALA A 197 0.83 10.93 9.68
N GLU A 198 1.47 11.81 10.46
CA GLU A 198 0.90 12.39 11.68
C GLU A 198 -0.45 13.08 11.43
N ALA A 199 -0.53 13.93 10.42
CA ALA A 199 -1.77 14.59 10.05
C ALA A 199 -2.85 13.58 9.60
N ARG A 200 -2.47 12.53 8.88
CA ARG A 200 -3.38 11.46 8.45
C ARG A 200 -3.87 10.62 9.63
N VAL A 201 -3.00 10.28 10.59
CA VAL A 201 -3.40 9.57 11.82
C VAL A 201 -4.39 10.40 12.61
N ALA A 202 -4.15 11.71 12.79
CA ALA A 202 -5.08 12.60 13.49
C ALA A 202 -6.47 12.61 12.85
N SER A 203 -6.54 12.65 11.52
CA SER A 203 -7.80 12.59 10.78
C SER A 203 -8.52 11.24 10.97
N ALA A 204 -7.77 10.13 10.92
CA ALA A 204 -8.33 8.80 11.15
C ALA A 204 -8.84 8.62 12.58
N ARG A 205 -8.11 9.15 13.58
CA ARG A 205 -8.55 9.16 14.99
C ARG A 205 -9.88 9.88 15.16
N ALA A 206 -10.01 11.08 14.57
CA ALA A 206 -11.27 11.84 14.64
C ALA A 206 -12.44 11.06 14.03
N PHE A 207 -12.22 10.44 12.86
CA PHE A 207 -13.24 9.63 12.20
C PHE A 207 -13.63 8.40 13.04
N MET A 208 -12.66 7.62 13.52
CA MET A 208 -12.94 6.41 14.28
C MET A 208 -13.57 6.69 15.65
N HIS A 209 -13.19 7.81 16.29
CA HIS A 209 -13.85 8.29 17.50
C HIS A 209 -15.33 8.63 17.25
N GLN A 210 -15.63 9.37 16.18
CA GLN A 210 -17.00 9.70 15.81
C GLN A 210 -17.79 8.44 15.48
N LEU A 211 -17.23 7.50 14.71
CA LEU A 211 -17.84 6.22 14.41
C LEU A 211 -18.19 5.42 15.66
N GLY A 212 -17.31 5.42 16.66
CA GLY A 212 -17.55 4.77 17.96
C GLY A 212 -18.72 5.40 18.72
N ARG A 213 -18.82 6.72 18.73
CA ARG A 213 -19.93 7.46 19.37
C ARG A 213 -21.27 7.17 18.71
N GLU A 214 -21.33 7.25 17.37
CA GLU A 214 -22.55 6.96 16.61
C GLU A 214 -23.00 5.52 16.82
N ARG A 215 -22.07 4.58 16.85
CA ARG A 215 -22.36 3.17 17.16
C ARG A 215 -23.01 2.99 18.55
N ALA A 216 -22.51 3.73 19.54
CA ALA A 216 -23.01 3.65 20.92
C ALA A 216 -24.26 4.51 21.17
N GLY A 217 -24.59 5.44 20.25
CA GLY A 217 -25.63 6.44 20.45
C GLY A 217 -25.22 7.59 21.38
N ASP A 218 -23.94 7.70 21.69
CA ASP A 218 -23.37 8.73 22.61
C ASP A 218 -23.24 10.11 21.94
N ASP A 219 -23.59 10.22 20.68
CA ASP A 219 -23.66 11.47 19.92
C ASP A 219 -25.04 12.15 20.04
N ILE A 220 -26.03 11.46 20.62
CA ILE A 220 -27.36 12.01 20.88
C ILE A 220 -27.33 12.75 22.22
N PRO A 221 -27.71 14.06 22.28
CA PRO A 221 -27.77 14.77 23.53
C PRO A 221 -28.73 14.09 24.52
N ALA A 222 -28.28 13.86 25.76
CA ALA A 222 -29.21 13.49 26.83
C ALA A 222 -30.12 14.71 27.13
N GLU A 223 -31.44 14.48 27.15
CA GLU A 223 -32.40 15.50 27.55
C GLU A 223 -32.19 15.95 29.00
#